data_5bd0d64245ac18662e6714f44b4f8595
#
_entry.id   5bd0d64245ac18662e6714f44b4f8595
#
_cell.length_a   1.000
_cell.length_b   1.000
_cell.length_c   1.000
_cell.angle_alpha   90.00
_cell.angle_beta   90.00
_cell.angle_gamma   90.00
#
_symmetry.space_group_name_H-M   'P 1'
#
loop_
_entity.id
_entity.type
_entity.pdbx_description
1 polymer ?
#
loop_
_entity_poly.entity_id
_entity_poly.type
_entity_poly.pdbx_seq_one_letter_code
_entity_poly.pdbx_strand_id
1 'polypeptide(L)'
;MRKALNRERLEFHGETLELPLPDGPGKALKLTIAPVQDRIPIYLAAIGPKNTQLAGEIADGWIPIFFSPENVGELLPLLEEGAARSGRSLDGFDIAPTVNVSINDDLAAARDLMRPFIALYVGGMGSRKQNFYNALASRYGFEDAARKVQDLYLEGRRDEAAAAVPDELVDTVTLCGPADRVRERLAVYRDAGVGTLGITPMAGSKEERVAQLRLVAELAG
;
A
#
# COMPACT_ATOMS: atom_id res chain seq x y z
N MET A 1 12.95 -2.74 16.93
CA MET A 1 11.64 -2.20 17.30
C MET A 1 10.95 -3.04 18.37
N ARG A 2 10.68 -4.35 18.19
CA ARG A 2 9.96 -5.17 19.20
C ARG A 2 10.61 -5.11 20.58
N LYS A 3 11.95 -5.28 20.69
CA LYS A 3 12.69 -5.12 21.95
C LYS A 3 12.43 -3.75 22.62
N ALA A 4 12.41 -2.66 21.84
CA ALA A 4 12.14 -1.33 22.36
C ALA A 4 10.71 -1.22 22.92
N LEU A 5 9.72 -1.71 22.17
CA LEU A 5 8.32 -1.71 22.61
C LEU A 5 8.09 -2.56 23.85
N ASN A 6 8.80 -3.68 23.97
CA ASN A 6 8.78 -4.55 25.17
C ASN A 6 9.58 -3.96 26.34
N ARG A 7 10.16 -2.78 26.19
CA ARG A 7 11.00 -2.13 27.21
C ARG A 7 12.20 -2.98 27.63
N GLU A 8 12.68 -3.81 26.73
CA GLU A 8 13.94 -4.55 26.91
C GLU A 8 15.13 -3.62 26.79
N ARG A 9 16.28 -4.04 27.30
CA ARG A 9 17.55 -3.35 27.04
C ARG A 9 17.86 -3.44 25.55
N LEU A 10 17.96 -2.28 24.89
CA LEU A 10 18.13 -2.22 23.44
C LEU A 10 19.58 -2.47 23.04
N GLU A 11 19.91 -3.73 22.79
CA GLU A 11 21.19 -4.19 22.28
C GLU A 11 20.97 -4.90 20.94
N PHE A 12 21.72 -4.52 19.93
CA PHE A 12 21.68 -5.11 18.60
C PHE A 12 23.04 -4.99 17.94
N HIS A 13 23.55 -6.09 17.40
CA HIS A 13 24.84 -6.19 16.70
C HIS A 13 24.58 -6.73 15.30
N GLY A 14 24.43 -5.83 14.31
CA GLY A 14 24.22 -6.16 12.90
C GLY A 14 25.31 -5.55 12.01
N GLU A 15 25.35 -5.98 10.77
CA GLU A 15 26.37 -5.49 9.81
C GLU A 15 26.29 -3.98 9.53
N THR A 16 25.07 -3.42 9.53
CA THR A 16 24.82 -2.03 9.16
C THR A 16 24.34 -1.16 10.32
N LEU A 17 23.96 -1.76 11.43
CA LEU A 17 23.46 -1.08 12.61
C LEU A 17 23.97 -1.78 13.86
N GLU A 18 24.57 -1.01 14.78
CA GLU A 18 24.99 -1.47 16.09
C GLU A 18 24.38 -0.60 17.19
N LEU A 19 23.81 -1.22 18.22
CA LEU A 19 23.21 -0.54 19.36
C LEU A 19 23.68 -1.19 20.67
N PRO A 20 24.16 -0.41 21.68
CA PRO A 20 24.46 1.02 21.59
C PRO A 20 25.61 1.31 20.63
N LEU A 21 25.71 2.56 20.15
CA LEU A 21 26.79 2.98 19.25
C LEU A 21 28.16 2.75 19.91
N PRO A 22 29.12 2.03 19.28
CA PRO A 22 30.38 1.63 19.90
C PRO A 22 31.20 2.80 20.44
N ASP A 23 31.26 3.90 19.68
CA ASP A 23 32.03 5.11 20.02
C ASP A 23 31.19 6.19 20.74
N GLY A 24 29.97 5.83 21.15
CA GLY A 24 29.04 6.73 21.84
C GLY A 24 29.09 6.59 23.36
N PRO A 25 28.15 7.24 24.09
CA PRO A 25 28.08 7.14 25.54
C PRO A 25 27.74 5.73 26.08
N GLY A 26 27.61 4.75 25.22
CA GLY A 26 27.54 3.31 25.57
C GLY A 26 26.30 2.87 26.36
N LYS A 27 25.26 3.70 26.48
CA LYS A 27 24.04 3.35 27.21
C LYS A 27 22.97 2.78 26.29
N ALA A 28 22.60 1.54 26.52
CA ALA A 28 21.41 0.97 25.93
C ALA A 28 20.16 1.74 26.43
N LEU A 29 19.39 2.29 25.48
CA LEU A 29 18.20 3.05 25.78
C LEU A 29 17.02 2.13 26.13
N LYS A 30 16.12 2.64 26.93
CA LYS A 30 14.84 2.00 27.28
C LYS A 30 13.73 3.05 27.16
N LEU A 31 12.56 2.67 26.63
CA LEU A 31 11.43 3.58 26.57
C LEU A 31 11.02 4.02 27.96
N THR A 32 10.74 5.32 28.14
CA THR A 32 10.25 5.89 29.39
C THR A 32 8.77 5.62 29.61
N ILE A 33 8.01 5.46 28.51
CA ILE A 33 6.59 5.08 28.54
C ILE A 33 6.44 3.56 28.56
N ALA A 34 5.35 3.07 29.18
CA ALA A 34 4.93 1.69 29.10
C ALA A 34 3.79 1.57 28.09
N PRO A 35 3.94 0.77 27.01
CA PRO A 35 2.83 0.48 26.13
C PRO A 35 1.67 -0.18 26.89
N VAL A 36 0.44 0.18 26.52
CA VAL A 36 -0.77 -0.41 27.13
C VAL A 36 -1.00 -1.84 26.64
N GLN A 37 -0.56 -2.13 25.38
CA GLN A 37 -0.66 -3.44 24.76
C GLN A 37 0.62 -4.25 25.01
N ASP A 38 0.47 -5.53 25.28
CA ASP A 38 1.61 -6.46 25.42
C ASP A 38 2.36 -6.63 24.10
N ARG A 39 1.64 -6.52 22.98
CA ARG A 39 2.19 -6.55 21.64
C ARG A 39 1.56 -5.48 20.76
N ILE A 40 2.38 -4.58 20.23
CA ILE A 40 1.98 -3.60 19.22
C ILE A 40 2.23 -4.21 17.84
N PRO A 41 1.20 -4.35 16.99
CA PRO A 41 1.36 -4.87 15.64
C PRO A 41 2.29 -3.97 14.80
N ILE A 42 3.16 -4.60 14.02
CA ILE A 42 4.07 -3.91 13.09
C ILE A 42 3.70 -4.31 11.67
N TYR A 43 3.30 -3.32 10.87
CA TYR A 43 2.97 -3.52 9.47
C TYR A 43 4.11 -3.05 8.58
N LEU A 44 4.33 -3.75 7.46
CA LEU A 44 5.31 -3.36 6.45
C LEU A 44 4.62 -2.90 5.16
N ALA A 45 4.96 -1.68 4.72
CA ALA A 45 4.59 -1.20 3.40
C ALA A 45 5.54 -1.81 2.35
N ALA A 46 5.01 -2.58 1.42
CA ALA A 46 5.80 -3.25 0.40
C ALA A 46 4.98 -3.51 -0.87
N ILE A 47 5.63 -3.41 -2.04
CA ILE A 47 5.05 -3.71 -3.36
C ILE A 47 5.95 -4.59 -4.23
N GLY A 48 7.23 -4.69 -3.92
CA GLY A 48 8.19 -5.53 -4.63
C GLY A 48 8.28 -6.94 -4.03
N PRO A 49 8.56 -8.00 -4.82
CA PRO A 49 8.52 -9.38 -4.36
C PRO A 49 9.34 -9.65 -3.09
N LYS A 50 10.58 -9.18 -3.04
CA LYS A 50 11.47 -9.39 -1.87
C LYS A 50 10.95 -8.74 -0.60
N ASN A 51 10.40 -7.53 -0.70
CA ASN A 51 9.86 -6.83 0.45
C ASN A 51 8.49 -7.39 0.88
N THR A 52 7.71 -7.93 -0.07
CA THR A 52 6.48 -8.67 0.25
C THR A 52 6.81 -9.97 1.00
N GLN A 53 7.83 -10.72 0.57
CA GLN A 53 8.35 -11.87 1.32
C GLN A 53 8.82 -11.46 2.73
N LEU A 54 9.58 -10.36 2.84
CA LEU A 54 10.01 -9.85 4.13
C LEU A 54 8.82 -9.47 5.04
N ALA A 55 7.75 -8.91 4.48
CA ALA A 55 6.53 -8.63 5.25
C ALA A 55 5.96 -9.92 5.86
N GLY A 56 5.83 -11.00 5.09
CA GLY A 56 5.42 -12.30 5.60
C GLY A 56 6.36 -12.85 6.68
N GLU A 57 7.68 -12.66 6.52
CA GLU A 57 8.69 -13.17 7.44
C GLU A 57 8.68 -12.49 8.81
N ILE A 58 8.55 -11.16 8.88
CA ILE A 58 8.79 -10.40 10.13
C ILE A 58 7.62 -9.55 10.63
N ALA A 59 6.62 -9.24 9.78
CA ALA A 59 5.55 -8.32 10.13
C ALA A 59 4.31 -9.01 10.71
N ASP A 60 3.40 -8.23 11.26
CA ASP A 60 2.07 -8.66 11.71
C ASP A 60 0.99 -8.35 10.67
N GLY A 61 1.34 -7.51 9.66
CA GLY A 61 0.50 -7.18 8.54
C GLY A 61 1.28 -6.52 7.41
N TRP A 62 0.61 -6.38 6.27
CA TRP A 62 1.16 -5.85 5.03
C TRP A 62 0.32 -4.70 4.50
N ILE A 63 0.96 -3.57 4.17
CA ILE A 63 0.32 -2.37 3.64
C ILE A 63 0.77 -2.16 2.19
N PRO A 64 0.14 -2.80 1.21
CA PRO A 64 0.38 -2.49 -0.20
C PRO A 64 -0.34 -1.22 -0.64
N ILE A 65 0.23 -0.56 -1.65
CA ILE A 65 -0.42 0.48 -2.45
C ILE A 65 -0.64 -0.07 -3.88
N PHE A 66 -1.62 0.46 -4.60
CA PHE A 66 -2.03 -0.08 -5.91
C PHE A 66 -2.37 -1.58 -5.85
N PHE A 67 -2.99 -1.98 -4.76
CA PHE A 67 -3.44 -3.35 -4.58
C PHE A 67 -4.61 -3.66 -5.52
N SER A 68 -4.50 -4.79 -6.22
CA SER A 68 -5.58 -5.33 -7.03
C SER A 68 -6.08 -6.63 -6.39
N PRO A 69 -7.33 -6.67 -5.92
CA PRO A 69 -7.92 -7.89 -5.39
C PRO A 69 -7.88 -9.07 -6.38
N GLU A 70 -8.04 -8.79 -7.67
CA GLU A 70 -8.02 -9.80 -8.73
C GLU A 70 -6.66 -10.46 -8.91
N ASN A 71 -5.60 -9.73 -8.60
CA ASN A 71 -4.22 -10.19 -8.73
C ASN A 71 -3.59 -10.62 -7.40
N VAL A 72 -4.36 -10.70 -6.32
CA VAL A 72 -3.85 -11.10 -4.98
C VAL A 72 -3.23 -12.49 -4.99
N GLY A 73 -3.73 -13.40 -5.84
CA GLY A 73 -3.17 -14.75 -5.99
C GLY A 73 -1.71 -14.82 -6.42
N GLU A 74 -1.15 -13.75 -7.00
CA GLU A 74 0.28 -13.65 -7.33
C GLU A 74 1.13 -13.18 -6.14
N LEU A 75 0.51 -12.51 -5.17
CA LEU A 75 1.18 -11.86 -4.04
C LEU A 75 1.13 -12.71 -2.77
N LEU A 76 0.04 -13.45 -2.54
CA LEU A 76 -0.12 -14.33 -1.38
C LEU A 76 1.02 -15.35 -1.24
N PRO A 77 1.44 -16.07 -2.31
CA PRO A 77 2.56 -17.02 -2.20
C PRO A 77 3.85 -16.37 -1.71
N LEU A 78 4.09 -15.11 -2.04
CA LEU A 78 5.28 -14.37 -1.56
C LEU A 78 5.23 -14.13 -0.05
N LEU A 79 4.05 -13.80 0.48
CA LEU A 79 3.85 -13.66 1.93
C LEU A 79 4.01 -15.02 2.65
N GLU A 80 3.45 -16.08 2.08
CA GLU A 80 3.55 -17.45 2.61
C GLU A 80 5.00 -17.95 2.64
N GLU A 81 5.75 -17.75 1.55
CA GLU A 81 7.17 -18.06 1.50
C GLU A 81 7.96 -17.29 2.57
N GLY A 82 7.64 -16.01 2.76
CA GLY A 82 8.25 -15.20 3.82
C GLY A 82 7.94 -15.75 5.20
N ALA A 83 6.68 -16.02 5.50
CA ALA A 83 6.25 -16.58 6.77
C ALA A 83 6.93 -17.94 7.07
N ALA A 84 7.01 -18.82 6.08
CA ALA A 84 7.66 -20.12 6.19
C ALA A 84 9.15 -20.02 6.56
N ARG A 85 9.88 -18.99 6.09
CA ARG A 85 11.30 -18.76 6.45
C ARG A 85 11.50 -18.55 7.95
N SER A 86 10.53 -17.98 8.63
CA SER A 86 10.56 -17.75 10.08
C SER A 86 9.74 -18.79 10.89
N GLY A 87 9.30 -19.87 10.22
CA GLY A 87 8.48 -20.94 10.86
C GLY A 87 7.08 -20.47 11.27
N ARG A 88 6.54 -19.43 10.61
CA ARG A 88 5.22 -18.85 10.86
C ARG A 88 4.23 -19.28 9.78
N SER A 89 2.94 -19.18 10.10
CA SER A 89 1.86 -19.13 9.13
C SER A 89 1.37 -17.69 8.97
N LEU A 90 0.45 -17.46 8.04
CA LEU A 90 -0.26 -16.18 7.90
C LEU A 90 -1.51 -16.10 8.79
N ASP A 91 -1.68 -17.02 9.77
CA ASP A 91 -2.80 -16.96 10.71
C ASP A 91 -2.76 -15.66 11.52
N GLY A 92 -3.83 -14.86 11.43
CA GLY A 92 -3.92 -13.55 12.06
C GLY A 92 -3.06 -12.47 11.42
N PHE A 93 -2.46 -12.73 10.24
CA PHE A 93 -1.77 -11.73 9.45
C PHE A 93 -2.79 -10.84 8.74
N ASP A 94 -2.65 -9.52 8.86
CA ASP A 94 -3.57 -8.56 8.26
C ASP A 94 -3.06 -8.04 6.92
N ILE A 95 -3.87 -8.20 5.87
CA ILE A 95 -3.66 -7.56 4.57
C ILE A 95 -4.41 -6.23 4.61
N ALA A 96 -3.65 -5.13 4.66
CA ALA A 96 -4.17 -3.79 4.91
C ALA A 96 -3.81 -2.80 3.78
N PRO A 97 -4.32 -2.96 2.56
CA PRO A 97 -4.02 -2.06 1.46
C PRO A 97 -4.50 -0.64 1.71
N THR A 98 -3.77 0.34 1.15
CA THR A 98 -4.26 1.70 1.03
C THR A 98 -4.84 1.93 -0.36
N VAL A 99 -6.04 2.51 -0.41
CA VAL A 99 -6.75 2.74 -1.66
C VAL A 99 -7.34 4.15 -1.73
N ASN A 100 -7.21 4.77 -2.90
CA ASN A 100 -7.83 6.06 -3.18
C ASN A 100 -9.32 5.86 -3.50
N VAL A 101 -10.15 6.76 -2.99
CA VAL A 101 -11.61 6.73 -3.16
C VAL A 101 -12.11 8.04 -3.77
N SER A 102 -13.00 7.94 -4.76
CA SER A 102 -13.82 9.05 -5.30
C SER A 102 -15.22 8.55 -5.62
N ILE A 103 -16.16 8.81 -4.73
CA ILE A 103 -17.58 8.45 -4.93
C ILE A 103 -18.25 9.60 -5.67
N ASN A 104 -18.68 9.34 -6.91
CA ASN A 104 -19.33 10.29 -7.78
C ASN A 104 -20.21 9.52 -8.79
N ASP A 105 -21.43 10.00 -9.03
CA ASP A 105 -22.34 9.41 -10.02
C ASP A 105 -21.80 9.51 -11.44
N ASP A 106 -20.98 10.53 -11.73
CA ASP A 106 -20.19 10.62 -12.96
C ASP A 106 -18.91 9.79 -12.81
N LEU A 107 -18.93 8.58 -13.37
CA LEU A 107 -17.80 7.65 -13.34
C LEU A 107 -16.56 8.22 -14.06
N ALA A 108 -16.75 8.96 -15.16
CA ALA A 108 -15.63 9.54 -15.90
C ALA A 108 -14.92 10.61 -15.02
N ALA A 109 -15.68 11.49 -14.39
CA ALA A 109 -15.14 12.49 -13.47
C ALA A 109 -14.43 11.84 -12.26
N ALA A 110 -15.00 10.74 -11.71
CA ALA A 110 -14.37 10.00 -10.63
C ALA A 110 -13.02 9.41 -11.04
N ARG A 111 -12.91 8.84 -12.24
CA ARG A 111 -11.66 8.28 -12.79
C ARG A 111 -10.63 9.37 -13.09
N ASP A 112 -11.06 10.47 -13.68
CA ASP A 112 -10.17 11.59 -14.06
C ASP A 112 -9.48 12.19 -12.84
N LEU A 113 -10.15 12.21 -11.68
CA LEU A 113 -9.56 12.66 -10.43
C LEU A 113 -8.41 11.74 -9.94
N MET A 114 -8.43 10.45 -10.32
CA MET A 114 -7.40 9.47 -9.94
C MET A 114 -6.18 9.48 -10.86
N ARG A 115 -6.37 9.82 -12.14
CA ARG A 115 -5.33 9.70 -13.17
C ARG A 115 -4.02 10.43 -12.86
N PRO A 116 -4.01 11.69 -12.36
CA PRO A 116 -2.77 12.39 -12.02
C PRO A 116 -1.96 11.68 -10.94
N PHE A 117 -2.63 11.11 -9.94
CA PHE A 117 -1.98 10.33 -8.89
C PHE A 117 -1.34 9.06 -9.44
N ILE A 118 -2.07 8.30 -10.25
CA ILE A 118 -1.56 7.08 -10.89
C ILE A 118 -0.40 7.41 -11.82
N ALA A 119 -0.51 8.46 -12.64
CA ALA A 119 0.55 8.90 -13.54
C ALA A 119 1.83 9.32 -12.79
N LEU A 120 1.70 10.00 -11.65
CA LEU A 120 2.85 10.34 -10.80
C LEU A 120 3.61 9.08 -10.37
N TYR A 121 2.90 8.08 -9.86
CA TYR A 121 3.53 6.87 -9.35
C TYR A 121 4.07 5.98 -10.47
N VAL A 122 3.27 5.68 -11.47
CA VAL A 122 3.66 4.82 -12.59
C VAL A 122 4.72 5.48 -13.47
N GLY A 123 4.65 6.81 -13.64
CA GLY A 123 5.55 7.58 -14.49
C GLY A 123 6.77 8.16 -13.76
N GLY A 124 6.57 8.73 -12.56
CA GLY A 124 7.53 9.63 -11.93
C GLY A 124 8.22 9.12 -10.66
N MET A 125 7.70 8.10 -9.98
CA MET A 125 8.26 7.61 -8.70
C MET A 125 9.38 6.59 -8.90
N GLY A 126 10.41 6.99 -9.61
CA GLY A 126 11.59 6.19 -9.87
C GLY A 126 12.28 6.56 -11.18
N SER A 127 13.43 5.95 -11.44
CA SER A 127 14.10 6.07 -12.74
C SER A 127 13.41 5.21 -13.79
N ARG A 128 13.71 5.46 -15.07
CA ARG A 128 13.19 4.63 -16.18
C ARG A 128 13.43 3.11 -16.00
N LYS A 129 14.52 2.75 -15.35
CA LYS A 129 14.91 1.34 -15.14
C LYS A 129 14.47 0.77 -13.79
N GLN A 130 14.09 1.62 -12.83
CA GLN A 130 13.74 1.23 -11.47
C GLN A 130 12.53 2.04 -10.98
N ASN A 131 11.36 1.67 -11.44
CA ASN A 131 10.10 2.14 -10.93
C ASN A 131 9.23 0.94 -10.56
N PHE A 132 9.08 0.70 -9.26
CA PHE A 132 8.32 -0.44 -8.74
C PHE A 132 6.83 -0.37 -9.08
N TYR A 133 6.27 0.83 -9.20
CA TYR A 133 4.85 1.03 -9.54
C TYR A 133 4.60 0.77 -11.03
N ASN A 134 5.54 1.15 -11.90
CA ASN A 134 5.51 0.82 -13.32
C ASN A 134 5.56 -0.69 -13.51
N ALA A 135 6.51 -1.35 -12.82
CA ALA A 135 6.62 -2.81 -12.86
C ALA A 135 5.37 -3.51 -12.29
N LEU A 136 4.70 -2.91 -11.29
CA LEU A 136 3.46 -3.45 -10.75
C LEU A 136 2.31 -3.33 -11.76
N ALA A 137 2.12 -2.16 -12.36
CA ALA A 137 1.12 -1.96 -13.42
C ALA A 137 1.34 -2.90 -14.61
N SER A 138 2.61 -3.12 -14.99
CA SER A 138 2.98 -4.09 -16.05
C SER A 138 2.58 -5.52 -15.69
N ARG A 139 2.78 -5.95 -14.44
CA ARG A 139 2.33 -7.28 -13.97
C ARG A 139 0.80 -7.43 -14.00
N TYR A 140 0.07 -6.35 -13.81
CA TYR A 140 -1.39 -6.34 -13.94
C TYR A 140 -1.88 -6.34 -15.40
N GLY A 141 -0.98 -6.47 -16.37
CA GLY A 141 -1.31 -6.53 -17.80
C GLY A 141 -1.33 -5.16 -18.50
N PHE A 142 -0.87 -4.09 -17.84
CA PHE A 142 -0.87 -2.73 -18.39
C PHE A 142 0.53 -2.27 -18.85
N GLU A 143 1.38 -3.16 -19.37
CA GLU A 143 2.77 -2.86 -19.73
C GLU A 143 2.89 -1.70 -20.73
N ASP A 144 2.10 -1.71 -21.81
CA ASP A 144 2.14 -0.67 -22.83
C ASP A 144 1.68 0.69 -22.29
N ALA A 145 0.63 0.70 -21.48
CA ALA A 145 0.15 1.91 -20.82
C ALA A 145 1.18 2.44 -19.81
N ALA A 146 1.75 1.56 -18.99
CA ALA A 146 2.76 1.92 -18.00
C ALA A 146 4.00 2.54 -18.65
N ARG A 147 4.47 1.97 -19.78
CA ARG A 147 5.56 2.54 -20.58
C ARG A 147 5.22 3.91 -21.12
N LYS A 148 4.04 4.07 -21.77
CA LYS A 148 3.59 5.34 -22.32
C LYS A 148 3.46 6.43 -21.25
N VAL A 149 2.85 6.10 -20.12
CA VAL A 149 2.71 7.03 -18.98
C VAL A 149 4.09 7.47 -18.47
N GLN A 150 5.03 6.54 -18.34
CA GLN A 150 6.39 6.86 -17.88
C GLN A 150 7.14 7.74 -18.89
N ASP A 151 7.06 7.46 -20.18
CA ASP A 151 7.71 8.24 -21.20
C ASP A 151 7.22 9.69 -21.18
N LEU A 152 5.90 9.89 -21.22
CA LEU A 152 5.28 11.21 -21.15
C LEU A 152 5.62 11.95 -19.86
N TYR A 153 5.57 11.27 -18.73
CA TYR A 153 5.85 11.87 -17.42
C TYR A 153 7.29 12.36 -17.30
N LEU A 154 8.26 11.55 -17.74
CA LEU A 154 9.69 11.89 -17.73
C LEU A 154 10.06 12.98 -18.73
N GLU A 155 9.27 13.16 -19.80
CA GLU A 155 9.35 14.29 -20.72
C GLU A 155 8.73 15.58 -20.15
N GLY A 156 8.14 15.56 -18.97
CA GLY A 156 7.47 16.70 -18.35
C GLY A 156 6.04 16.93 -18.81
N ARG A 157 5.49 16.08 -19.66
CA ARG A 157 4.13 16.13 -20.25
C ARG A 157 3.12 15.47 -19.29
N ARG A 158 2.97 16.03 -18.09
CA ARG A 158 2.24 15.42 -16.98
C ARG A 158 0.75 15.22 -17.24
N ASP A 159 0.12 16.18 -17.91
CA ASP A 159 -1.31 16.10 -18.23
C ASP A 159 -1.57 15.02 -19.28
N GLU A 160 -0.69 14.88 -20.26
CA GLU A 160 -0.77 13.82 -21.26
C GLU A 160 -0.44 12.44 -20.64
N ALA A 161 0.48 12.39 -19.68
CA ALA A 161 0.74 11.18 -18.92
C ALA A 161 -0.50 10.75 -18.11
N ALA A 162 -1.18 11.69 -17.46
CA ALA A 162 -2.44 11.41 -16.76
C ALA A 162 -3.53 10.92 -17.74
N ALA A 163 -3.70 11.58 -18.88
CA ALA A 163 -4.65 11.18 -19.91
C ALA A 163 -4.33 9.80 -20.53
N ALA A 164 -3.07 9.36 -20.47
CA ALA A 164 -2.65 8.05 -20.99
C ALA A 164 -2.91 6.89 -20.01
N VAL A 165 -3.33 7.16 -18.77
CA VAL A 165 -3.73 6.12 -17.81
C VAL A 165 -5.08 5.53 -18.26
N PRO A 166 -5.19 4.23 -18.57
CA PRO A 166 -6.45 3.63 -19.01
C PRO A 166 -7.46 3.50 -17.86
N ASP A 167 -8.75 3.50 -18.20
CA ASP A 167 -9.86 3.34 -17.26
C ASP A 167 -9.72 2.07 -16.43
N GLU A 168 -9.34 0.97 -17.08
CA GLU A 168 -9.19 -0.33 -16.47
C GLU A 168 -8.10 -0.34 -15.39
N LEU A 169 -6.99 0.38 -15.59
CA LEU A 169 -5.97 0.51 -14.55
C LEU A 169 -6.47 1.33 -13.37
N VAL A 170 -7.22 2.41 -13.62
CA VAL A 170 -7.86 3.19 -12.55
C VAL A 170 -8.78 2.29 -11.74
N ASP A 171 -9.67 1.56 -12.41
CA ASP A 171 -10.64 0.65 -11.76
C ASP A 171 -9.97 -0.48 -10.98
N THR A 172 -8.82 -0.94 -11.45
CA THR A 172 -8.05 -2.02 -10.81
C THR A 172 -7.49 -1.60 -9.45
N VAL A 173 -7.02 -0.35 -9.32
CA VAL A 173 -6.24 0.10 -8.15
C VAL A 173 -6.91 1.16 -7.29
N THR A 174 -8.18 1.52 -7.59
CA THR A 174 -8.94 2.54 -6.86
C THR A 174 -10.39 2.11 -6.60
N LEU A 175 -11.05 2.86 -5.71
CA LEU A 175 -12.49 2.78 -5.50
C LEU A 175 -13.15 4.05 -6.07
N CYS A 176 -13.59 4.02 -7.31
CA CYS A 176 -14.18 5.18 -7.97
C CYS A 176 -15.50 4.88 -8.66
N GLY A 177 -16.40 5.89 -8.69
CA GLY A 177 -17.70 5.86 -9.35
C GLY A 177 -18.89 5.94 -8.38
N PRO A 178 -20.10 5.56 -8.85
CA PRO A 178 -21.31 5.56 -8.03
C PRO A 178 -21.20 4.69 -6.77
N ALA A 179 -21.99 5.05 -5.75
CA ALA A 179 -21.95 4.36 -4.44
C ALA A 179 -22.16 2.84 -4.54
N ASP A 180 -23.07 2.39 -5.39
CA ASP A 180 -23.33 0.94 -5.57
C ASP A 180 -22.13 0.21 -6.17
N ARG A 181 -21.44 0.81 -7.14
CA ARG A 181 -20.19 0.28 -7.70
C ARG A 181 -19.10 0.18 -6.63
N VAL A 182 -18.97 1.21 -5.77
CA VAL A 182 -18.00 1.18 -4.67
C VAL A 182 -18.35 0.09 -3.66
N ARG A 183 -19.64 -0.11 -3.34
CA ARG A 183 -20.09 -1.21 -2.46
C ARG A 183 -19.72 -2.58 -3.03
N GLU A 184 -20.00 -2.82 -4.30
CA GLU A 184 -19.64 -4.06 -4.98
C GLU A 184 -18.12 -4.29 -4.94
N ARG A 185 -17.34 -3.23 -5.18
CA ARG A 185 -15.89 -3.30 -5.17
C ARG A 185 -15.33 -3.59 -3.77
N LEU A 186 -15.91 -3.01 -2.70
CA LEU A 186 -15.53 -3.31 -1.31
C LEU A 186 -15.75 -4.80 -0.98
N ALA A 187 -16.81 -5.42 -1.51
CA ALA A 187 -17.01 -6.86 -1.35
C ALA A 187 -15.88 -7.68 -2.00
N VAL A 188 -15.42 -7.28 -3.19
CA VAL A 188 -14.28 -7.95 -3.85
C VAL A 188 -12.99 -7.85 -3.03
N TYR A 189 -12.72 -6.70 -2.39
CA TYR A 189 -11.58 -6.56 -1.46
C TYR A 189 -11.71 -7.50 -0.26
N ARG A 190 -12.88 -7.59 0.34
CA ARG A 190 -13.14 -8.52 1.46
C ARG A 190 -12.94 -9.97 1.04
N ASP A 191 -13.47 -10.37 -0.11
CA ASP A 191 -13.38 -11.74 -0.63
C ASP A 191 -11.94 -12.12 -1.00
N ALA A 192 -11.09 -11.13 -1.30
CA ALA A 192 -9.65 -11.28 -1.51
C ALA A 192 -8.84 -11.39 -0.20
N GLY A 193 -9.50 -11.43 0.97
CA GLY A 193 -8.85 -11.60 2.27
C GLY A 193 -8.31 -10.30 2.89
N VAL A 194 -8.75 -9.13 2.42
CA VAL A 194 -8.40 -7.84 3.03
C VAL A 194 -9.11 -7.71 4.37
N GLY A 195 -8.33 -7.60 5.46
CA GLY A 195 -8.85 -7.43 6.82
C GLY A 195 -9.04 -5.95 7.19
N THR A 196 -8.12 -5.10 6.76
CA THR A 196 -8.18 -3.65 6.99
C THR A 196 -8.05 -2.91 5.67
N LEU A 197 -8.85 -1.89 5.45
CA LEU A 197 -8.76 -1.04 4.25
C LEU A 197 -8.44 0.41 4.63
N GLY A 198 -7.26 0.87 4.26
CA GLY A 198 -6.83 2.26 4.43
C GLY A 198 -7.42 3.14 3.32
N ILE A 199 -8.34 4.05 3.66
CA ILE A 199 -9.05 4.89 2.68
C ILE A 199 -8.40 6.27 2.57
N THR A 200 -8.08 6.67 1.34
CA THR A 200 -7.65 8.03 1.00
C THR A 200 -8.70 8.70 0.12
N PRO A 201 -9.58 9.55 0.67
CA PRO A 201 -10.61 10.22 -0.11
C PRO A 201 -9.98 11.29 -1.00
N MET A 202 -10.26 11.20 -2.30
CA MET A 202 -9.83 12.17 -3.32
C MET A 202 -10.95 13.18 -3.53
N ALA A 203 -10.85 14.34 -2.84
CA ALA A 203 -11.82 15.42 -2.92
C ALA A 203 -11.16 16.77 -2.64
N GLY A 204 -11.77 17.85 -3.16
CA GLY A 204 -11.20 19.19 -3.11
C GLY A 204 -11.20 19.84 -1.74
N SER A 205 -12.24 19.57 -0.92
CA SER A 205 -12.43 20.17 0.39
C SER A 205 -12.30 19.14 1.53
N LYS A 206 -12.10 19.64 2.75
CA LYS A 206 -12.09 18.80 3.94
C LYS A 206 -13.47 18.18 4.20
N GLU A 207 -14.51 18.96 4.00
CA GLU A 207 -15.90 18.58 4.20
C GLU A 207 -16.29 17.44 3.28
N GLU A 208 -15.93 17.52 2.00
CA GLU A 208 -16.16 16.46 1.02
C GLU A 208 -15.38 15.19 1.39
N ARG A 209 -14.12 15.31 1.82
CA ARG A 209 -13.33 14.15 2.27
C ARG A 209 -13.97 13.43 3.45
N VAL A 210 -14.46 14.19 4.43
CA VAL A 210 -15.18 13.61 5.59
C VAL A 210 -16.49 12.94 5.15
N ALA A 211 -17.23 13.56 4.22
CA ALA A 211 -18.46 12.97 3.70
C ALA A 211 -18.19 11.65 2.96
N GLN A 212 -17.16 11.59 2.13
CA GLN A 212 -16.77 10.35 1.44
C GLN A 212 -16.33 9.25 2.43
N LEU A 213 -15.57 9.58 3.47
CA LEU A 213 -15.18 8.59 4.50
C LEU A 213 -16.39 8.01 5.23
N ARG A 214 -17.38 8.84 5.57
CA ARG A 214 -18.62 8.37 6.19
C ARG A 214 -19.37 7.43 5.25
N LEU A 215 -19.52 7.84 3.99
CA LEU A 215 -20.22 7.04 3.00
C LEU A 215 -19.51 5.69 2.77
N VAL A 216 -18.16 5.66 2.67
CA VAL A 216 -17.43 4.40 2.56
C VAL A 216 -17.68 3.50 3.78
N ALA A 217 -17.70 4.05 4.99
CA ALA A 217 -17.97 3.29 6.20
C ALA A 217 -19.39 2.67 6.18
N GLU A 218 -20.41 3.43 5.69
CA GLU A 218 -21.77 2.95 5.51
C GLU A 218 -21.89 1.86 4.43
N LEU A 219 -21.08 1.96 3.35
CA LEU A 219 -21.06 0.99 2.27
C LEU A 219 -20.34 -0.32 2.63
N ALA A 220 -19.41 -0.25 3.57
CA ALA A 220 -18.65 -1.41 4.02
C ALA A 220 -19.42 -2.32 5.01
N GLY A 221 -20.48 -1.81 5.66
CA GLY A 221 -21.36 -2.52 6.58
C GLY A 221 -20.99 -2.30 8.03
#